data_653fe60c2c6498603ba552dd598488a5
#
_entry.id   653fe60c2c6498603ba552dd598488a5
#
_cell.length_a   1.000
_cell.length_b   1.000
_cell.length_c   1.000
_cell.angle_alpha   90.00
_cell.angle_beta   90.00
_cell.angle_gamma   90.00
#
_symmetry.space_group_name_H-M   'P 1'
#
loop_
_entity.id
_entity.type
_entity.pdbx_description
1 polymer ?
#
loop_
_entity_poly.entity_id
_entity_poly.type
_entity_poly.pdbx_seq_one_letter_code
_entity_poly.pdbx_strand_id
1 'polypeptide(L)'
;YAFISENFELQEFLFDKLFEWANDKALTKTKVCYTNIENRFILKECEGSWKDPKGQDAAPTHDSSRTLEVIMGLNYLYDFYFIDYKKDDLRHKVIKEWIKPFHKRIKYVKEFTYFGNSAGWFFPNLSIKHSQNKKYKTLVKKLIKGSDKLLLKDGSIKDRTTRGNRALWYHHSALGEAFIIMEIAKAANVKLPKNYEKKLLKAVELFHDAYLDHSAIEPWAKKKYNSHASNGKQDFRSDFNSTSHGSAWFHILQYRYPDHRTSKFIKEEMYPRAASLKSDQILGISLGCIYNALAN
;
A
#
# COMPACT_ATOMS: atom_id res chain seq x y z
N TYR A 1 -11.48 -11.80 7.77
CA TYR A 1 -11.66 -12.88 8.77
C TYR A 1 -13.14 -13.23 8.95
N ALA A 2 -14.02 -12.26 9.32
CA ALA A 2 -15.45 -12.49 9.60
C ALA A 2 -16.18 -13.31 8.52
N PHE A 3 -15.86 -13.09 7.25
CA PHE A 3 -16.48 -13.81 6.11
C PHE A 3 -15.82 -15.15 5.83
N ILE A 4 -14.50 -15.29 6.06
CA ILE A 4 -13.79 -16.56 5.91
C ILE A 4 -14.17 -17.53 7.03
N SER A 5 -14.41 -17.02 8.25
CA SER A 5 -14.81 -17.81 9.42
C SER A 5 -16.32 -17.98 9.56
N GLU A 6 -17.11 -17.48 8.59
CA GLU A 6 -18.58 -17.51 8.62
C GLU A 6 -19.19 -16.94 9.93
N ASN A 7 -18.50 -16.00 10.57
CA ASN A 7 -18.96 -15.38 11.80
C ASN A 7 -20.00 -14.29 11.51
N PHE A 8 -21.25 -14.64 11.55
CA PHE A 8 -22.38 -13.77 11.21
C PHE A 8 -22.52 -12.57 12.15
N GLU A 9 -22.25 -12.71 13.45
CA GLU A 9 -22.30 -11.61 14.41
C GLU A 9 -21.23 -10.55 14.08
N LEU A 10 -20.01 -11.00 13.74
CA LEU A 10 -18.94 -10.09 13.33
C LEU A 10 -19.21 -9.45 11.96
N GLN A 11 -19.85 -10.17 11.05
CA GLN A 11 -20.30 -9.59 9.78
C GLN A 11 -21.33 -8.48 9.98
N GLU A 12 -22.33 -8.71 10.82
CA GLU A 12 -23.33 -7.71 11.15
C GLU A 12 -22.71 -6.50 11.84
N PHE A 13 -21.87 -6.72 12.84
CA PHE A 13 -21.12 -5.66 13.50
C PHE A 13 -20.32 -4.79 12.52
N LEU A 14 -19.62 -5.40 11.57
CA LEU A 14 -18.86 -4.66 10.56
C LEU A 14 -19.76 -3.88 9.60
N PHE A 15 -20.91 -4.45 9.24
CA PHE A 15 -21.90 -3.77 8.40
C PHE A 15 -22.53 -2.57 9.11
N ASP A 16 -22.87 -2.72 10.40
CA ASP A 16 -23.33 -1.63 11.24
C ASP A 16 -22.30 -0.50 11.37
N LYS A 17 -21.03 -0.85 11.61
CA LYS A 17 -19.95 0.15 11.69
C LYS A 17 -19.76 0.89 10.37
N LEU A 18 -19.86 0.20 9.25
CA LEU A 18 -19.78 0.83 7.93
C LEU A 18 -20.97 1.78 7.71
N PHE A 19 -22.17 1.38 8.14
CA PHE A 19 -23.36 2.21 8.08
C PHE A 19 -23.25 3.44 9.02
N GLU A 20 -22.80 3.28 10.25
CA GLU A 20 -22.57 4.39 11.19
C GLU A 20 -21.62 5.44 10.56
N TRP A 21 -20.50 5.01 10.01
CA TRP A 21 -19.54 5.90 9.33
C TRP A 21 -20.18 6.63 8.14
N ALA A 22 -20.98 5.91 7.38
CA ALA A 22 -21.71 6.49 6.25
C ALA A 22 -22.75 7.53 6.68
N ASN A 23 -23.52 7.21 7.71
CA ASN A 23 -24.54 8.09 8.27
C ASN A 23 -23.94 9.38 8.84
N ASP A 24 -22.81 9.26 9.53
CA ASP A 24 -22.07 10.40 10.09
C ASP A 24 -21.26 11.15 9.04
N LYS A 25 -21.30 10.71 7.79
CA LYS A 25 -20.50 11.29 6.68
C LYS A 25 -19.01 11.35 7.02
N ALA A 26 -18.51 10.31 7.71
CA ALA A 26 -17.12 10.23 8.12
C ALA A 26 -16.16 10.48 6.95
N LEU A 27 -15.00 11.06 7.24
CA LEU A 27 -13.95 11.34 6.26
C LEU A 27 -14.34 12.29 5.11
N THR A 28 -15.53 12.89 5.14
CA THR A 28 -15.98 13.82 4.08
C THR A 28 -15.38 15.22 4.24
N LYS A 29 -14.90 15.56 5.42
CA LYS A 29 -14.26 16.84 5.73
C LYS A 29 -12.97 16.61 6.50
N THR A 30 -11.97 17.44 6.26
CA THR A 30 -10.80 17.53 7.13
C THR A 30 -10.76 18.90 7.79
N LYS A 31 -10.34 18.93 9.06
CA LYS A 31 -10.16 20.18 9.81
C LYS A 31 -8.69 20.56 9.93
N VAL A 32 -7.78 19.69 9.49
CA VAL A 32 -6.34 19.89 9.68
C VAL A 32 -5.64 19.81 8.34
N CYS A 33 -4.88 20.84 8.02
CA CYS A 33 -4.02 20.91 6.85
C CYS A 33 -2.57 21.15 7.27
N TYR A 34 -1.64 20.65 6.45
CA TYR A 34 -0.25 21.09 6.58
C TYR A 34 -0.01 22.25 5.64
N THR A 35 0.62 23.29 6.11
CA THR A 35 1.10 24.37 5.25
C THR A 35 2.62 24.33 5.22
N ASN A 36 3.22 24.58 4.07
CA ASN A 36 4.66 24.68 3.94
C ASN A 36 5.05 26.15 4.09
N ILE A 37 5.57 26.50 5.27
CA ILE A 37 6.11 27.81 5.54
C ILE A 37 7.62 27.63 5.72
N GLU A 38 8.43 28.29 4.91
CA GLU A 38 9.90 28.26 4.98
C GLU A 38 10.49 26.83 4.99
N ASN A 39 9.98 25.95 4.13
CA ASN A 39 10.36 24.53 4.06
C ASN A 39 10.04 23.70 5.33
N ARG A 40 9.19 24.19 6.20
CA ARG A 40 8.66 23.44 7.36
C ARG A 40 7.18 23.14 7.15
N PHE A 41 6.81 21.90 7.41
CA PHE A 41 5.41 21.49 7.44
C PHE A 41 4.81 21.88 8.79
N ILE A 42 3.88 22.81 8.79
CA ILE A 42 3.19 23.29 9.98
C ILE A 42 1.72 22.85 9.88
N LEU A 43 1.22 22.23 10.94
CA LEU A 43 -0.21 21.92 11.08
C LEU A 43 -0.97 23.24 11.25
N LYS A 44 -1.99 23.40 10.42
CA LYS A 44 -2.88 24.56 10.46
C LYS A 44 -4.31 24.10 10.43
N GLU A 45 -5.18 24.73 11.18
CA GLU A 45 -6.61 24.56 10.99
C GLU A 45 -6.99 25.02 9.59
N CYS A 46 -7.73 24.18 8.87
CA CYS A 46 -8.30 24.54 7.60
C CYS A 46 -9.80 24.29 7.61
N GLU A 47 -10.54 25.30 7.22
CA GLU A 47 -11.94 25.13 6.91
C GLU A 47 -12.07 24.46 5.55
N GLY A 48 -12.76 23.35 5.49
CA GLY A 48 -13.23 22.95 4.21
C GLY A 48 -13.24 21.48 3.88
N SER A 49 -13.84 21.29 2.76
CA SER A 49 -13.84 20.05 2.03
C SER A 49 -12.42 19.78 1.50
N TRP A 50 -12.12 18.52 1.24
CA TRP A 50 -10.97 17.99 0.51
C TRP A 50 -10.66 18.69 -0.83
N LYS A 51 -11.17 19.87 -1.09
CA LYS A 51 -10.79 20.68 -2.24
C LYS A 51 -9.41 21.19 -1.95
N ASP A 52 -8.49 20.81 -2.83
CA ASP A 52 -7.16 21.36 -2.90
C ASP A 52 -7.27 22.91 -2.84
N PRO A 53 -6.89 23.56 -1.74
CA PRO A 53 -6.75 24.98 -1.75
C PRO A 53 -5.61 25.25 -2.71
N LYS A 54 -5.89 25.91 -3.78
CA LYS A 54 -5.00 26.17 -4.91
C LYS A 54 -3.55 26.36 -4.47
N GLY A 55 -2.76 25.30 -4.65
CA GLY A 55 -1.37 25.45 -5.00
C GLY A 55 -0.34 25.64 -3.89
N GLN A 56 -0.66 25.62 -2.60
CA GLN A 56 0.37 25.90 -1.58
C GLN A 56 0.43 24.92 -0.41
N ASP A 57 -0.54 24.07 -0.21
CA ASP A 57 -0.57 23.14 0.92
C ASP A 57 -0.18 21.74 0.49
N ALA A 58 0.93 21.25 1.00
CA ALA A 58 1.37 19.86 0.79
C ALA A 58 0.43 18.86 1.49
N ALA A 59 -0.38 19.32 2.40
CA ALA A 59 -1.26 18.48 3.20
C ALA A 59 -2.49 17.96 2.50
N PRO A 60 -3.22 18.69 1.69
CA PRO A 60 -4.33 18.13 0.97
C PRO A 60 -3.93 16.89 0.16
N THR A 61 -2.69 16.85 -0.30
CA THR A 61 -2.17 15.70 -1.04
C THR A 61 -1.90 14.50 -0.12
N HIS A 62 -1.37 14.73 1.06
CA HIS A 62 -1.01 13.64 1.98
C HIS A 62 -2.24 13.08 2.70
N ASP A 63 -3.09 13.93 3.27
CA ASP A 63 -4.31 13.52 3.93
C ASP A 63 -5.33 12.96 2.95
N SER A 64 -5.42 13.54 1.75
CA SER A 64 -6.25 13.00 0.67
C SER A 64 -5.81 11.60 0.27
N SER A 65 -4.51 11.33 0.15
CA SER A 65 -4.04 9.99 -0.18
C SER A 65 -4.36 8.99 0.94
N ARG A 66 -4.17 9.36 2.20
CA ARG A 66 -4.50 8.51 3.36
C ARG A 66 -5.98 8.21 3.46
N THR A 67 -6.82 9.23 3.31
CA THR A 67 -8.27 9.03 3.30
C THR A 67 -8.71 8.16 2.13
N LEU A 68 -8.12 8.35 0.96
CA LEU A 68 -8.42 7.52 -0.21
C LEU A 68 -7.95 6.08 -0.02
N GLU A 69 -6.85 5.83 0.68
CA GLU A 69 -6.41 4.48 1.07
C GLU A 69 -7.45 3.80 1.98
N VAL A 70 -7.96 4.50 2.99
CA VAL A 70 -9.02 4.00 3.87
C VAL A 70 -10.31 3.73 3.06
N ILE A 71 -10.77 4.69 2.27
CA ILE A 71 -11.97 4.55 1.45
C ILE A 71 -11.81 3.43 0.41
N MET A 72 -10.62 3.23 -0.13
CA MET A 72 -10.34 2.09 -0.99
C MET A 72 -10.58 0.76 -0.26
N GLY A 73 -10.03 0.61 0.94
CA GLY A 73 -10.24 -0.58 1.76
C GLY A 73 -11.72 -0.82 2.07
N LEU A 74 -12.45 0.23 2.46
CA LEU A 74 -13.88 0.16 2.74
C LEU A 74 -14.70 -0.15 1.48
N ASN A 75 -14.34 0.41 0.32
CA ASN A 75 -15.00 0.10 -0.94
C ASN A 75 -14.77 -1.34 -1.38
N TYR A 76 -13.55 -1.89 -1.21
CA TYR A 76 -13.29 -3.30 -1.44
C TYR A 76 -14.08 -4.18 -0.49
N LEU A 77 -14.07 -3.87 0.81
CA LEU A 77 -14.85 -4.60 1.81
C LEU A 77 -16.33 -4.63 1.43
N TYR A 78 -16.89 -3.48 1.05
CA TYR A 78 -18.28 -3.37 0.65
C TYR A 78 -18.59 -4.17 -0.63
N ASP A 79 -17.78 -3.99 -1.69
CA ASP A 79 -18.03 -4.64 -2.98
C ASP A 79 -17.82 -6.15 -2.94
N PHE A 80 -16.91 -6.65 -2.08
CA PHE A 80 -16.65 -8.09 -2.00
C PHE A 80 -17.58 -8.84 -1.06
N TYR A 81 -17.96 -8.22 0.05
CA TYR A 81 -18.60 -8.95 1.13
C TYR A 81 -19.98 -8.45 1.46
N PHE A 82 -20.27 -7.18 1.24
CA PHE A 82 -21.53 -6.60 1.66
C PHE A 82 -22.49 -6.26 0.52
N ILE A 83 -22.06 -6.25 -0.73
CA ILE A 83 -22.94 -5.82 -1.84
C ILE A 83 -24.23 -6.66 -1.94
N ASP A 84 -24.12 -7.94 -1.65
CA ASP A 84 -25.23 -8.90 -1.65
C ASP A 84 -25.67 -9.31 -0.23
N TYR A 85 -25.03 -8.81 0.82
CA TYR A 85 -25.37 -9.08 2.21
C TYR A 85 -26.64 -8.32 2.58
N LYS A 86 -27.71 -9.06 2.99
CA LYS A 86 -29.01 -8.45 3.28
C LYS A 86 -29.43 -7.45 2.18
N LYS A 87 -29.50 -7.89 0.95
CA LYS A 87 -29.58 -7.11 -0.28
C LYS A 87 -30.65 -5.99 -0.28
N ASP A 88 -31.76 -6.19 0.43
CA ASP A 88 -32.87 -5.24 0.51
C ASP A 88 -32.75 -4.27 1.69
N ASP A 89 -31.63 -4.31 2.45
CA ASP A 89 -31.43 -3.43 3.59
C ASP A 89 -31.16 -1.98 3.15
N LEU A 90 -31.93 -1.06 3.75
CA LEU A 90 -31.84 0.37 3.43
C LEU A 90 -30.46 0.99 3.72
N ARG A 91 -29.67 0.37 4.62
CA ARG A 91 -28.28 0.80 4.93
C ARG A 91 -27.40 0.83 3.70
N HIS A 92 -27.64 -0.04 2.72
CA HIS A 92 -26.90 -0.04 1.44
C HIS A 92 -27.00 1.27 0.69
N LYS A 93 -28.16 1.91 0.69
CA LYS A 93 -28.35 3.20 0.03
C LYS A 93 -27.46 4.28 0.66
N VAL A 94 -27.46 4.34 2.00
CA VAL A 94 -26.68 5.32 2.75
C VAL A 94 -25.18 5.12 2.52
N ILE A 95 -24.70 3.86 2.60
CA ILE A 95 -23.29 3.52 2.37
C ILE A 95 -22.84 3.89 0.94
N LYS A 96 -23.63 3.54 -0.08
CA LYS A 96 -23.33 3.88 -1.48
C LYS A 96 -23.31 5.39 -1.72
N GLU A 97 -24.24 6.13 -1.14
CA GLU A 97 -24.28 7.58 -1.24
C GLU A 97 -23.08 8.25 -0.55
N TRP A 98 -22.61 7.71 0.56
CA TRP A 98 -21.44 8.17 1.25
C TRP A 98 -20.12 7.90 0.48
N ILE A 99 -19.97 6.71 -0.11
CA ILE A 99 -18.76 6.34 -0.89
C ILE A 99 -18.68 7.12 -2.20
N LYS A 100 -19.80 7.37 -2.86
CA LYS A 100 -19.87 8.00 -4.21
C LYS A 100 -19.10 9.33 -4.36
N PRO A 101 -19.13 10.29 -3.43
CA PRO A 101 -18.34 11.52 -3.53
C PRO A 101 -16.83 11.28 -3.57
N PHE A 102 -16.32 10.25 -2.90
CA PHE A 102 -14.89 9.92 -2.92
C PHE A 102 -14.43 9.45 -4.29
N HIS A 103 -15.27 8.75 -5.03
CA HIS A 103 -14.97 8.35 -6.41
C HIS A 103 -14.66 9.55 -7.32
N LYS A 104 -15.32 10.69 -7.09
CA LYS A 104 -15.08 11.92 -7.86
C LYS A 104 -13.78 12.62 -7.51
N ARG A 105 -13.19 12.31 -6.34
CA ARG A 105 -11.94 12.91 -5.85
C ARG A 105 -10.71 12.12 -6.24
N ILE A 106 -10.91 10.87 -6.65
CA ILE A 106 -9.82 10.01 -7.07
C ILE A 106 -9.27 10.51 -8.39
N LYS A 107 -8.04 11.02 -8.33
CA LYS A 107 -7.33 11.44 -9.53
C LYS A 107 -7.07 10.21 -10.41
N TYR A 108 -7.56 10.26 -11.63
CA TYR A 108 -7.25 9.22 -12.59
C TYR A 108 -5.76 9.24 -12.93
N VAL A 109 -5.07 8.14 -12.67
CA VAL A 109 -3.66 7.96 -13.01
C VAL A 109 -3.59 7.07 -14.24
N LYS A 110 -3.08 7.64 -15.34
CA LYS A 110 -3.01 6.96 -16.64
C LYS A 110 -1.99 5.82 -16.63
N GLU A 111 -0.89 6.00 -15.92
CA GLU A 111 0.24 5.05 -15.86
C GLU A 111 0.80 4.95 -14.46
N PHE A 112 1.26 3.75 -14.09
CA PHE A 112 2.01 3.53 -12.88
C PHE A 112 3.50 3.78 -13.17
N THR A 113 4.01 4.88 -12.65
CA THR A 113 5.37 5.37 -12.97
C THR A 113 6.29 5.47 -11.77
N TYR A 114 5.75 5.26 -10.56
CA TYR A 114 6.51 5.48 -9.34
C TYR A 114 5.87 4.75 -8.15
N PHE A 115 6.65 3.99 -7.38
CA PHE A 115 6.19 3.41 -6.13
C PHE A 115 5.98 4.50 -5.06
N GLY A 116 4.98 4.36 -4.21
CA GLY A 116 4.56 5.36 -3.24
C GLY A 116 3.41 6.22 -3.77
N ASN A 117 3.65 7.47 -4.12
CA ASN A 117 2.58 8.40 -4.53
C ASN A 117 1.71 7.89 -5.68
N SER A 118 2.29 7.16 -6.66
CA SER A 118 1.48 6.58 -7.74
C SER A 118 0.60 5.45 -7.26
N ALA A 119 1.05 4.66 -6.28
CA ALA A 119 0.24 3.60 -5.68
C ALA A 119 -0.96 4.18 -4.95
N GLY A 120 -0.77 5.24 -4.16
CA GLY A 120 -1.84 5.95 -3.46
C GLY A 120 -2.95 6.49 -4.36
N TRP A 121 -2.68 6.68 -5.65
CA TRP A 121 -3.71 7.06 -6.63
C TRP A 121 -4.21 5.87 -7.47
N PHE A 122 -3.36 4.90 -7.73
CA PHE A 122 -3.69 3.79 -8.62
C PHE A 122 -4.61 2.75 -7.96
N PHE A 123 -4.36 2.41 -6.70
CA PHE A 123 -5.17 1.46 -5.95
C PHE A 123 -6.62 1.92 -5.75
N PRO A 124 -6.92 3.20 -5.40
CA PRO A 124 -8.28 3.70 -5.41
C PRO A 124 -8.98 3.57 -6.76
N ASN A 125 -8.27 3.80 -7.88
CA ASN A 125 -8.85 3.58 -9.21
C ASN A 125 -9.18 2.10 -9.46
N LEU A 126 -8.36 1.16 -8.98
CA LEU A 126 -8.66 -0.27 -9.04
C LEU A 126 -9.90 -0.60 -8.23
N SER A 127 -10.01 -0.09 -7.00
CA SER A 127 -11.15 -0.31 -6.14
C SER A 127 -12.46 0.10 -6.82
N ILE A 128 -12.53 1.31 -7.39
CA ILE A 128 -13.73 1.78 -8.09
C ILE A 128 -14.09 0.92 -9.31
N LYS A 129 -13.09 0.34 -9.97
CA LYS A 129 -13.30 -0.45 -11.19
C LYS A 129 -13.42 -1.94 -10.93
N HIS A 130 -13.34 -2.36 -9.69
CA HIS A 130 -13.37 -3.76 -9.29
C HIS A 130 -14.60 -4.50 -9.85
N SER A 131 -15.80 -3.96 -9.68
CA SER A 131 -17.04 -4.52 -10.21
C SER A 131 -17.14 -4.49 -11.75
N GLN A 132 -16.23 -3.76 -12.44
CA GLN A 132 -16.20 -3.63 -13.91
C GLN A 132 -15.09 -4.49 -14.52
N ASN A 133 -15.22 -5.82 -14.47
CA ASN A 133 -14.18 -6.81 -14.77
C ASN A 133 -13.20 -6.44 -15.91
N LYS A 134 -13.70 -6.04 -17.10
CA LYS A 134 -12.84 -5.67 -18.25
C LYS A 134 -11.98 -4.42 -17.99
N LYS A 135 -12.55 -3.39 -17.36
CA LYS A 135 -11.85 -2.15 -17.02
C LYS A 135 -10.85 -2.41 -15.88
N TYR A 136 -11.24 -3.19 -14.89
CA TYR A 136 -10.37 -3.62 -13.81
C TYR A 136 -9.13 -4.35 -14.33
N LYS A 137 -9.30 -5.40 -15.14
CA LYS A 137 -8.18 -6.14 -15.75
C LYS A 137 -7.28 -5.25 -16.60
N THR A 138 -7.84 -4.26 -17.29
CA THR A 138 -7.05 -3.29 -18.07
C THR A 138 -6.17 -2.42 -17.17
N LEU A 139 -6.70 -1.98 -16.03
CA LEU A 139 -5.92 -1.22 -15.04
C LEU A 139 -4.84 -2.09 -14.39
N VAL A 140 -5.17 -3.34 -14.03
CA VAL A 140 -4.18 -4.29 -13.47
C VAL A 140 -3.04 -4.54 -14.46
N LYS A 141 -3.34 -4.70 -15.77
CA LYS A 141 -2.28 -4.82 -16.80
C LYS A 141 -1.37 -3.59 -16.86
N LYS A 142 -1.93 -2.38 -16.73
CA LYS A 142 -1.14 -1.15 -16.69
C LYS A 142 -0.27 -1.08 -15.43
N LEU A 143 -0.84 -1.45 -14.29
CA LEU A 143 -0.17 -1.48 -12.99
C LEU A 143 1.04 -2.41 -13.02
N ILE A 144 0.85 -3.67 -13.43
CA ILE A 144 1.94 -4.65 -13.46
C ILE A 144 3.01 -4.30 -14.50
N LYS A 145 2.63 -3.75 -15.66
CA LYS A 145 3.58 -3.28 -16.67
C LYS A 145 4.41 -2.10 -16.16
N GLY A 146 3.80 -1.18 -15.43
CA GLY A 146 4.51 -0.06 -14.80
C GLY A 146 5.46 -0.52 -13.71
N SER A 147 4.99 -1.38 -12.81
CA SER A 147 5.81 -1.99 -11.76
C SER A 147 7.01 -2.76 -12.33
N ASP A 148 6.82 -3.53 -13.40
CA ASP A 148 7.91 -4.24 -14.08
C ASP A 148 9.02 -3.33 -14.60
N LYS A 149 8.68 -2.13 -15.07
CA LYS A 149 9.66 -1.13 -15.52
C LYS A 149 10.45 -0.49 -14.38
N LEU A 150 9.88 -0.50 -13.17
CA LEU A 150 10.53 0.07 -11.98
C LEU A 150 11.46 -0.92 -11.27
N LEU A 151 11.22 -2.22 -11.42
CA LEU A 151 12.10 -3.28 -10.95
C LEU A 151 13.24 -3.47 -11.95
N LEU A 152 14.48 -3.22 -11.53
CA LEU A 152 15.65 -3.30 -12.40
C LEU A 152 16.34 -4.67 -12.29
N LYS A 153 17.17 -5.01 -13.30
CA LYS A 153 17.81 -6.32 -13.37
C LYS A 153 18.88 -6.53 -12.30
N ASP A 154 19.45 -5.45 -11.79
CA ASP A 154 20.48 -5.45 -10.74
C ASP A 154 19.89 -5.53 -9.31
N GLY A 155 18.59 -5.66 -9.19
CA GLY A 155 17.89 -5.70 -7.91
C GLY A 155 17.49 -4.32 -7.38
N SER A 156 17.98 -3.24 -7.98
CA SER A 156 17.56 -1.91 -7.56
C SER A 156 16.14 -1.58 -8.03
N ILE A 157 15.48 -0.68 -7.31
CA ILE A 157 14.15 -0.17 -7.64
C ILE A 157 14.28 1.29 -8.03
N LYS A 158 13.85 1.61 -9.25
CA LYS A 158 13.97 2.95 -9.82
C LYS A 158 13.40 4.01 -8.88
N ASP A 159 14.16 5.08 -8.65
CA ASP A 159 13.81 6.22 -7.80
C ASP A 159 13.54 5.88 -6.32
N ARG A 160 13.76 4.65 -5.89
CA ARG A 160 13.64 4.22 -4.49
C ARG A 160 14.99 3.88 -3.89
N THR A 161 15.74 3.00 -4.54
CA THR A 161 17.06 2.60 -4.06
C THR A 161 18.10 3.74 -4.14
N THR A 162 17.75 4.87 -4.77
CA THR A 162 18.65 6.03 -4.96
C THR A 162 18.38 7.18 -3.96
N ARG A 163 17.82 6.88 -2.79
CA ARG A 163 17.37 7.88 -1.81
C ARG A 163 18.36 8.18 -0.68
N GLY A 164 19.67 8.12 -0.96
CA GLY A 164 20.70 8.46 0.02
C GLY A 164 20.62 7.58 1.27
N ASN A 165 20.69 8.18 2.45
CA ASN A 165 20.58 7.48 3.74
C ASN A 165 19.23 6.80 4.00
N ARG A 166 18.21 7.07 3.20
CA ARG A 166 16.89 6.43 3.27
C ARG A 166 16.66 5.40 2.15
N ALA A 167 17.68 5.05 1.39
CA ALA A 167 17.55 4.16 0.25
C ALA A 167 16.98 2.80 0.66
N LEU A 168 17.47 2.21 1.75
CA LEU A 168 16.99 0.92 2.25
C LEU A 168 15.52 0.98 2.68
N TRP A 169 15.10 2.05 3.37
CA TRP A 169 13.72 2.22 3.79
C TRP A 169 12.75 2.36 2.60
N TYR A 170 13.12 3.18 1.61
CA TYR A 170 12.29 3.34 0.41
C TYR A 170 12.28 2.08 -0.48
N HIS A 171 13.39 1.35 -0.51
CA HIS A 171 13.48 0.08 -1.20
C HIS A 171 12.56 -0.97 -0.57
N HIS A 172 12.60 -1.10 0.75
CA HIS A 172 11.71 -1.95 1.53
C HIS A 172 10.22 -1.62 1.30
N SER A 173 9.85 -0.35 1.39
CA SER A 173 8.47 0.09 1.12
C SER A 173 8.01 -0.25 -0.30
N ALA A 174 8.89 -0.07 -1.29
CA ALA A 174 8.57 -0.39 -2.68
C ALA A 174 8.44 -1.90 -2.93
N LEU A 175 9.18 -2.74 -2.20
CA LEU A 175 8.97 -4.19 -2.22
C LEU A 175 7.56 -4.55 -1.77
N GLY A 176 7.05 -3.92 -0.69
CA GLY A 176 5.67 -4.12 -0.25
C GLY A 176 4.66 -3.87 -1.36
N GLU A 177 4.76 -2.72 -2.02
CA GLU A 177 3.89 -2.38 -3.14
C GLU A 177 4.04 -3.34 -4.32
N ALA A 178 5.26 -3.77 -4.65
CA ALA A 178 5.51 -4.68 -5.77
C ALA A 178 4.92 -6.08 -5.52
N PHE A 179 5.00 -6.59 -4.30
CA PHE A 179 4.36 -7.85 -3.91
C PHE A 179 2.84 -7.76 -3.97
N ILE A 180 2.25 -6.69 -3.44
CA ILE A 180 0.80 -6.45 -3.52
C ILE A 180 0.33 -6.37 -4.98
N ILE A 181 1.07 -5.68 -5.84
CA ILE A 181 0.77 -5.60 -7.28
C ILE A 181 0.82 -6.98 -7.92
N MET A 182 1.78 -7.81 -7.55
CA MET A 182 1.87 -9.20 -8.01
C MET A 182 0.64 -10.01 -7.60
N GLU A 183 0.22 -9.92 -6.34
CA GLU A 183 -0.95 -10.63 -5.84
C GLU A 183 -2.25 -10.16 -6.52
N ILE A 184 -2.42 -8.86 -6.71
CA ILE A 184 -3.55 -8.28 -7.45
C ILE A 184 -3.56 -8.82 -8.90
N ALA A 185 -2.39 -8.91 -9.56
CA ALA A 185 -2.31 -9.45 -10.92
C ALA A 185 -2.69 -10.94 -10.97
N LYS A 186 -2.19 -11.75 -10.02
CA LYS A 186 -2.55 -13.17 -9.89
C LYS A 186 -4.04 -13.35 -9.62
N ALA A 187 -4.61 -12.61 -8.67
CA ALA A 187 -6.04 -12.65 -8.35
C ALA A 187 -6.94 -12.23 -9.54
N ALA A 188 -6.49 -11.28 -10.33
CA ALA A 188 -7.20 -10.83 -11.53
C ALA A 188 -7.00 -11.75 -12.76
N ASN A 189 -6.25 -12.85 -12.62
CA ASN A 189 -5.81 -13.69 -13.75
C ASN A 189 -5.13 -12.88 -14.87
N VAL A 190 -4.26 -11.95 -14.47
CA VAL A 190 -3.42 -11.16 -15.38
C VAL A 190 -2.02 -11.74 -15.37
N LYS A 191 -1.55 -12.14 -16.57
CA LYS A 191 -0.21 -12.72 -16.71
C LYS A 191 0.87 -11.71 -16.35
N LEU A 192 1.82 -12.14 -15.50
CA LEU A 192 3.00 -11.38 -15.15
C LEU A 192 3.97 -11.26 -16.35
N PRO A 193 4.72 -10.15 -16.48
CA PRO A 193 5.85 -10.06 -17.42
C PRO A 193 6.87 -11.17 -17.18
N LYS A 194 7.49 -11.68 -18.25
CA LYS A 194 8.37 -12.87 -18.23
C LYS A 194 9.44 -12.87 -17.13
N ASN A 195 9.98 -11.72 -16.78
CA ASN A 195 11.06 -11.59 -15.80
C ASN A 195 10.64 -10.88 -14.51
N TYR A 196 9.34 -10.66 -14.30
CA TYR A 196 8.86 -9.88 -13.16
C TYR A 196 9.30 -10.48 -11.82
N GLU A 197 8.99 -11.75 -11.59
CA GLU A 197 9.33 -12.45 -10.35
C GLU A 197 10.84 -12.54 -10.14
N LYS A 198 11.61 -12.80 -11.22
CA LYS A 198 13.07 -12.81 -11.14
C LYS A 198 13.63 -11.45 -10.69
N LYS A 199 13.12 -10.34 -11.23
CA LYS A 199 13.55 -8.99 -10.82
C LYS A 199 13.11 -8.66 -9.39
N LEU A 200 11.89 -9.07 -9.02
CA LEU A 200 11.37 -8.88 -7.68
C LEU A 200 12.23 -9.62 -6.64
N LEU A 201 12.54 -10.90 -6.89
CA LEU A 201 13.39 -11.69 -5.99
C LEU A 201 14.82 -11.14 -5.92
N LYS A 202 15.34 -10.60 -7.03
CA LYS A 202 16.65 -9.92 -7.00
C LYS A 202 16.62 -8.65 -6.15
N ALA A 203 15.52 -7.93 -6.15
CA ALA A 203 15.33 -6.78 -5.26
C ALA A 203 15.18 -7.21 -3.79
N VAL A 204 14.56 -8.35 -3.52
CA VAL A 204 14.52 -8.97 -2.18
C VAL A 204 15.94 -9.35 -1.70
N GLU A 205 16.77 -9.90 -2.58
CA GLU A 205 18.17 -10.20 -2.24
C GLU A 205 18.96 -8.94 -1.87
N LEU A 206 18.79 -7.86 -2.64
CA LEU A 206 19.43 -6.58 -2.31
C LEU A 206 18.96 -6.02 -0.97
N PHE A 207 17.67 -6.15 -0.65
CA PHE A 207 17.15 -5.79 0.67
C PHE A 207 17.82 -6.62 1.77
N HIS A 208 17.90 -7.94 1.60
CA HIS A 208 18.52 -8.85 2.56
C HIS A 208 19.98 -8.47 2.83
N ASP A 209 20.77 -8.31 1.77
CA ASP A 209 22.18 -7.97 1.88
C ASP A 209 22.37 -6.60 2.55
N ALA A 210 21.55 -5.61 2.16
CA ALA A 210 21.60 -4.27 2.75
C ALA A 210 21.04 -4.18 4.18
N TYR A 211 20.18 -5.10 4.58
CA TYR A 211 19.72 -5.21 5.95
C TYR A 211 20.85 -5.71 6.87
N LEU A 212 21.64 -6.66 6.40
CA LEU A 212 22.78 -7.20 7.13
C LEU A 212 23.99 -6.25 7.10
N ASP A 213 24.22 -5.64 5.96
CA ASP A 213 25.30 -4.67 5.75
C ASP A 213 24.83 -3.51 4.88
N HIS A 214 24.66 -2.33 5.49
CA HIS A 214 24.19 -1.12 4.81
C HIS A 214 25.06 -0.72 3.62
N SER A 215 26.33 -1.15 3.56
CA SER A 215 27.22 -0.87 2.44
C SER A 215 26.75 -1.50 1.12
N ALA A 216 25.99 -2.59 1.19
CA ALA A 216 25.46 -3.29 0.02
C ALA A 216 24.54 -2.44 -0.86
N ILE A 217 23.81 -1.45 -0.29
CA ILE A 217 22.93 -0.56 -1.05
C ILE A 217 23.60 0.77 -1.46
N GLU A 218 24.76 1.06 -0.92
CA GLU A 218 25.46 2.33 -1.09
C GLU A 218 25.76 2.68 -2.56
N PRO A 219 26.14 1.72 -3.47
CA PRO A 219 26.36 2.01 -4.88
C PRO A 219 25.17 2.66 -5.60
N TRP A 220 23.94 2.42 -5.12
CA TRP A 220 22.73 3.03 -5.66
C TRP A 220 22.30 4.25 -4.85
N ALA A 221 22.45 4.22 -3.54
CA ALA A 221 22.03 5.27 -2.62
C ALA A 221 22.58 6.65 -2.99
N LYS A 222 23.81 6.71 -3.46
CA LYS A 222 24.54 7.93 -3.83
C LYS A 222 24.12 8.56 -5.16
N LYS A 223 23.37 7.86 -5.99
CA LYS A 223 23.21 8.26 -7.41
C LYS A 223 22.36 9.48 -7.68
N LYS A 224 21.40 9.85 -6.81
CA LYS A 224 20.38 10.84 -7.21
C LYS A 224 20.09 11.96 -6.21
N TYR A 225 20.20 11.75 -4.94
CA TYR A 225 19.74 12.70 -3.93
C TYR A 225 20.86 13.16 -3.01
N ASN A 226 21.57 14.24 -3.40
CA ASN A 226 22.61 14.85 -2.57
C ASN A 226 22.07 15.41 -1.23
N SER A 227 20.79 15.79 -1.17
CA SER A 227 20.13 16.28 0.06
C SER A 227 19.99 15.21 1.15
N HIS A 228 20.17 13.95 0.79
CA HIS A 228 20.19 12.80 1.69
C HIS A 228 21.52 12.07 1.50
N ALA A 229 22.62 12.81 1.64
CA ALA A 229 23.96 12.24 1.51
C ALA A 229 24.09 11.00 2.42
N SER A 230 24.45 9.89 1.82
CA SER A 230 24.71 8.66 2.55
C SER A 230 26.21 8.58 2.86
N ASN A 231 26.53 8.36 4.11
CA ASN A 231 27.89 8.12 4.64
C ASN A 231 28.07 6.63 4.95
N GLY A 232 27.41 5.75 4.21
CA GLY A 232 27.45 4.30 4.43
C GLY A 232 26.41 3.81 5.45
N LYS A 233 25.82 4.70 6.27
CA LYS A 233 24.80 4.34 7.23
C LYS A 233 23.42 4.67 6.69
N GLN A 234 22.54 3.67 6.64
CA GLN A 234 21.15 3.85 6.27
C GLN A 234 20.31 4.21 7.48
N ASP A 235 19.38 5.14 7.30
CA ASP A 235 18.32 5.48 8.27
C ASP A 235 17.21 4.41 8.19
N PHE A 236 17.55 3.21 8.62
CA PHE A 236 16.66 2.06 8.65
C PHE A 236 16.62 1.50 10.06
N ARG A 237 15.44 1.54 10.67
CA ARG A 237 15.26 1.05 12.02
C ARG A 237 15.02 -0.46 12.01
N SER A 238 15.90 -1.18 12.68
CA SER A 238 15.85 -2.64 12.77
C SER A 238 14.76 -3.18 13.69
N ASP A 239 14.15 -2.32 14.51
CA ASP A 239 13.10 -2.71 15.46
C ASP A 239 11.73 -2.98 14.81
N PHE A 240 11.57 -2.67 13.53
CA PHE A 240 10.32 -2.76 12.75
C PHE A 240 9.09 -2.07 13.36
N ASN A 241 9.15 -1.64 14.61
CA ASN A 241 8.02 -0.97 15.28
C ASN A 241 7.65 0.36 14.63
N SER A 242 8.64 1.06 14.08
CA SER A 242 8.43 2.32 13.37
C SER A 242 8.45 2.18 11.85
N THR A 243 8.83 1.02 11.34
CA THR A 243 8.90 0.69 9.90
C THR A 243 7.92 -0.40 9.51
N SER A 244 6.93 -0.67 10.35
CA SER A 244 5.81 -1.56 10.06
C SER A 244 5.07 -1.22 8.75
N HIS A 245 5.32 -0.02 8.25
CA HIS A 245 4.85 0.46 6.96
C HIS A 245 5.50 -0.29 5.81
N GLY A 246 4.86 -1.34 5.35
CA GLY A 246 5.28 -2.09 4.19
C GLY A 246 5.93 -3.44 4.47
N SER A 247 5.97 -3.90 5.73
CA SER A 247 6.55 -5.23 6.09
C SER A 247 5.60 -6.41 5.76
N ALA A 248 4.37 -6.14 5.39
CA ALA A 248 3.40 -7.18 5.06
C ALA A 248 3.84 -8.09 3.90
N TRP A 249 4.72 -7.62 3.03
CA TRP A 249 5.28 -8.44 1.96
C TRP A 249 6.13 -9.62 2.44
N PHE A 250 6.59 -9.61 3.68
CA PHE A 250 7.29 -10.74 4.28
C PHE A 250 6.41 -12.00 4.30
N HIS A 251 5.13 -11.86 4.61
CA HIS A 251 4.18 -12.97 4.58
C HIS A 251 3.94 -13.48 3.16
N ILE A 252 3.84 -12.56 2.20
CA ILE A 252 3.69 -12.92 0.78
C ILE A 252 4.93 -13.68 0.29
N LEU A 253 6.12 -13.17 0.62
CA LEU A 253 7.39 -13.79 0.25
C LEU A 253 7.47 -15.22 0.82
N GLN A 254 7.19 -15.38 2.12
CA GLN A 254 7.25 -16.69 2.78
C GLN A 254 6.26 -17.69 2.18
N TYR A 255 5.05 -17.24 1.89
CA TYR A 255 4.03 -18.09 1.26
C TYR A 255 4.38 -18.49 -0.18
N ARG A 256 4.85 -17.54 -0.99
CA ARG A 256 5.14 -17.76 -2.41
C ARG A 256 6.51 -18.39 -2.68
N TYR A 257 7.48 -18.10 -1.84
CA TYR A 257 8.89 -18.48 -2.00
C TYR A 257 9.49 -18.94 -0.66
N PRO A 258 8.94 -20.03 -0.05
CA PRO A 258 9.35 -20.48 1.28
C PRO A 258 10.83 -20.86 1.35
N ASP A 259 11.39 -21.38 0.26
CA ASP A 259 12.80 -21.79 0.20
C ASP A 259 13.78 -20.68 -0.09
N HIS A 260 13.31 -19.48 -0.39
CA HIS A 260 14.16 -18.32 -0.63
C HIS A 260 14.95 -17.97 0.65
N ARG A 261 16.27 -17.66 0.51
CA ARG A 261 17.12 -17.36 1.68
C ARG A 261 16.58 -16.28 2.59
N THR A 262 15.96 -15.24 2.01
CA THR A 262 15.35 -14.16 2.76
C THR A 262 14.08 -14.61 3.51
N SER A 263 13.32 -15.56 2.98
CA SER A 263 12.16 -16.14 3.66
C SER A 263 12.59 -16.87 4.94
N LYS A 264 13.66 -17.66 4.87
CA LYS A 264 14.25 -18.36 6.01
C LYS A 264 14.77 -17.35 7.04
N PHE A 265 15.55 -16.37 6.60
CA PHE A 265 16.08 -15.30 7.45
C PHE A 265 14.97 -14.52 8.17
N ILE A 266 13.91 -14.13 7.47
CA ILE A 266 12.78 -13.43 8.09
C ILE A 266 12.13 -14.30 9.18
N LYS A 267 11.93 -15.58 8.90
CA LYS A 267 11.33 -16.52 9.86
C LYS A 267 12.18 -16.72 11.11
N GLU A 268 13.47 -16.87 10.94
CA GLU A 268 14.41 -17.25 12.00
C GLU A 268 14.88 -16.04 12.81
N GLU A 269 15.17 -14.92 12.15
CA GLU A 269 15.84 -13.78 12.77
C GLU A 269 14.92 -12.57 13.01
N MET A 270 13.97 -12.32 12.10
CA MET A 270 13.17 -11.09 12.16
C MET A 270 11.86 -11.27 12.92
N TYR A 271 11.13 -12.37 12.73
CA TYR A 271 9.86 -12.59 13.40
C TYR A 271 9.94 -12.69 14.93
N PRO A 272 10.95 -13.30 15.53
CA PRO A 272 11.10 -13.29 16.98
C PRO A 272 11.20 -11.88 17.58
N ARG A 273 11.67 -10.92 16.78
CA ARG A 273 11.86 -9.51 17.17
C ARG A 273 10.70 -8.61 16.81
N ALA A 274 9.83 -9.07 15.91
CA ALA A 274 8.83 -8.22 15.25
C ALA A 274 7.41 -8.70 15.54
N ALA A 275 6.98 -8.62 16.79
CA ALA A 275 5.58 -8.82 17.18
C ALA A 275 4.60 -7.89 16.40
N SER A 276 5.11 -6.87 15.71
CA SER A 276 4.35 -5.83 15.01
C SER A 276 4.33 -5.95 13.49
N LEU A 277 4.87 -7.01 12.87
CA LEU A 277 4.77 -7.25 11.41
C LEU A 277 3.33 -7.52 10.94
N LYS A 278 2.35 -7.00 11.64
CA LYS A 278 0.95 -7.43 11.55
C LYS A 278 0.12 -6.67 10.55
N SER A 279 0.54 -5.49 10.11
CA SER A 279 -0.32 -4.69 9.24
C SER A 279 0.44 -4.03 8.10
N ASP A 280 -0.22 -3.88 6.97
CA ASP A 280 0.23 -3.05 5.86
C ASP A 280 -0.46 -1.70 5.90
N GLN A 281 0.32 -0.63 5.79
CA GLN A 281 -0.21 0.72 5.85
C GLN A 281 -1.09 1.07 4.63
N ILE A 282 -0.79 0.46 3.48
CA ILE A 282 -1.52 0.72 2.23
C ILE A 282 -2.85 -0.03 2.23
N LEU A 283 -2.85 -1.27 2.72
CA LEU A 283 -4.02 -2.13 2.73
C LEU A 283 -4.81 -2.06 4.05
N GLY A 284 -4.22 -1.50 5.11
CA GLY A 284 -4.86 -1.39 6.43
C GLY A 284 -5.16 -2.73 7.10
N ILE A 285 -4.64 -3.84 6.57
CA ILE A 285 -4.93 -5.22 7.01
C ILE A 285 -3.67 -5.96 7.44
N SER A 286 -3.84 -6.95 8.32
CA SER A 286 -2.82 -7.90 8.66
C SER A 286 -2.77 -9.01 7.61
N LEU A 287 -1.82 -8.94 6.69
CA LEU A 287 -1.60 -10.01 5.71
C LEU A 287 -1.14 -11.31 6.38
N GLY A 288 -0.54 -11.24 7.55
CA GLY A 288 -0.14 -12.42 8.31
C GLY A 288 -1.29 -13.37 8.62
N CYS A 289 -2.45 -12.86 9.02
CA CYS A 289 -3.62 -13.70 9.26
C CYS A 289 -4.11 -14.41 7.99
N ILE A 290 -4.04 -13.73 6.84
CA ILE A 290 -4.49 -14.29 5.55
C ILE A 290 -3.52 -15.36 5.08
N TYR A 291 -2.23 -15.05 5.01
CA TYR A 291 -1.24 -15.98 4.45
C TYR A 291 -0.92 -17.15 5.39
N ASN A 292 -1.02 -16.98 6.69
CA ASN A 292 -0.93 -18.11 7.63
C ASN A 292 -2.12 -19.06 7.51
N ALA A 293 -3.33 -18.52 7.27
CA ALA A 293 -4.51 -19.35 7.01
C ALA A 293 -4.46 -20.10 5.67
N LEU A 294 -3.74 -19.57 4.69
CA LEU A 294 -3.54 -20.24 3.38
C LEU A 294 -2.40 -21.27 3.40
N ALA A 295 -1.50 -21.21 4.38
CA ALA A 295 -0.37 -22.12 4.52
C ALA A 295 -0.69 -23.38 5.33
N ASN A 296 -1.81 -23.39 6.07
CA ASN A 296 -2.38 -24.52 6.80
C ASN A 296 -3.52 -25.15 6.00
#